data_6dea73f6a7ccdbfb8eee72e614e97413
#
_entry.id   6dea73f6a7ccdbfb8eee72e614e97413
#
_cell.length_a   1.000
_cell.length_b   1.000
_cell.length_c   1.000
_cell.angle_alpha   90.00
_cell.angle_beta   90.00
_cell.angle_gamma   90.00
#
_symmetry.space_group_name_H-M   'P 1'
#
loop_
_entity.id
_entity.type
_entity.pdbx_description
1 polymer ?
#
loop_
_entity_poly.entity_id
_entity_poly.type
_entity_poly.pdbx_seq_one_letter_code
_entity_poly.pdbx_strand_id
1 'polypeptide(L)'
;MNTRFLMTLCCCLLPFTLKGAGKEDMKWFTDAKFGMFIHWGLYSQTAGDWKGHPTKGGEHFMLYERIPVKEYALIANDFNPTEFNARKWVKTAKEAGMKYIVITSKHHDGFAMYHSACSDYNIVTRTPFA
;
A
#
# COMPACT_ATOMS: atom_id res chain seq x y z
N MET A 1 -58.31 -25.48 -4.36
CA MET A 1 -57.67 -25.40 -3.03
C MET A 1 -56.20 -25.03 -3.28
N ASN A 2 -55.87 -23.72 -3.12
CA ASN A 2 -54.54 -23.17 -3.36
C ASN A 2 -53.82 -23.02 -2.03
N THR A 3 -52.85 -23.90 -1.81
CA THR A 3 -51.98 -23.81 -0.61
C THR A 3 -50.76 -22.93 -0.97
N ARG A 4 -50.77 -21.69 -0.48
CA ARG A 4 -49.64 -20.77 -0.57
C ARG A 4 -48.59 -21.18 0.46
N PHE A 5 -47.44 -21.64 0.00
CA PHE A 5 -46.25 -21.89 0.84
C PHE A 5 -45.61 -20.54 1.16
N LEU A 6 -45.75 -20.10 2.38
CA LEU A 6 -45.11 -18.90 2.91
C LEU A 6 -43.67 -19.31 3.37
N MET A 7 -42.67 -19.02 2.55
CA MET A 7 -41.28 -19.23 2.90
C MET A 7 -40.81 -18.07 3.76
N THR A 8 -40.76 -18.28 5.08
CA THR A 8 -40.21 -17.32 6.03
C THR A 8 -38.68 -17.37 5.93
N LEU A 9 -38.10 -16.38 5.28
CA LEU A 9 -36.65 -16.18 5.23
C LEU A 9 -36.16 -15.69 6.60
N CYS A 10 -35.66 -16.59 7.44
CA CYS A 10 -35.05 -16.25 8.72
C CYS A 10 -33.66 -15.68 8.46
N CYS A 11 -33.53 -14.36 8.31
CA CYS A 11 -32.25 -13.68 8.31
C CYS A 11 -31.67 -13.74 9.73
N CYS A 12 -30.79 -14.73 9.99
CA CYS A 12 -29.93 -14.73 11.17
C CYS A 12 -28.93 -13.57 11.04
N LEU A 13 -29.29 -12.40 11.57
CA LEU A 13 -28.36 -11.31 11.81
C LEU A 13 -27.43 -11.73 12.97
N LEU A 14 -26.35 -12.42 12.65
CA LEU A 14 -25.23 -12.57 13.57
C LEU A 14 -24.59 -11.19 13.77
N PRO A 15 -24.57 -10.63 14.99
CA PRO A 15 -23.85 -9.41 15.23
C PRO A 15 -22.36 -9.65 15.03
N PHE A 16 -21.82 -9.21 13.90
CA PHE A 16 -20.38 -9.11 13.71
C PHE A 16 -19.89 -7.99 14.63
N THR A 17 -19.53 -8.32 15.85
CA THR A 17 -18.80 -7.41 16.71
C THR A 17 -17.37 -7.31 16.18
N LEU A 18 -17.10 -6.32 15.34
CA LEU A 18 -15.75 -5.87 15.02
C LEU A 18 -15.13 -5.36 16.34
N LYS A 19 -14.38 -6.22 17.00
CA LYS A 19 -13.60 -5.85 18.16
C LYS A 19 -12.43 -5.02 17.65
N GLY A 20 -12.51 -3.71 17.74
CA GLY A 20 -11.36 -2.83 17.48
C GLY A 20 -10.21 -3.18 18.41
N ALA A 21 -8.97 -3.00 17.96
CA ALA A 21 -7.79 -3.19 18.81
C ALA A 21 -7.95 -2.37 20.10
N GLY A 22 -7.85 -3.04 21.26
CA GLY A 22 -7.91 -2.39 22.56
C GLY A 22 -6.69 -1.50 22.81
N LYS A 23 -6.77 -0.57 23.77
CA LYS A 23 -5.62 0.28 24.17
C LYS A 23 -4.40 -0.56 24.56
N GLU A 24 -4.61 -1.72 25.19
CA GLU A 24 -3.56 -2.67 25.55
C GLU A 24 -2.83 -3.23 24.31
N ASP A 25 -3.58 -3.54 23.23
CA ASP A 25 -3.02 -4.08 21.98
C ASP A 25 -2.10 -3.09 21.26
N MET A 26 -2.28 -1.79 21.51
CA MET A 26 -1.48 -0.71 20.92
C MET A 26 -0.33 -0.23 21.80
N LYS A 27 -0.22 -0.75 23.03
CA LYS A 27 0.79 -0.29 23.98
C LYS A 27 2.22 -0.45 23.46
N TRP A 28 2.51 -1.56 22.80
CA TRP A 28 3.82 -1.81 22.20
C TRP A 28 4.24 -0.69 21.23
N PHE A 29 3.29 -0.18 20.42
CA PHE A 29 3.56 0.87 19.43
C PHE A 29 3.77 2.23 20.12
N THR A 30 2.94 2.57 21.09
CA THR A 30 3.08 3.82 21.83
C THR A 30 4.34 3.87 22.67
N ASP A 31 4.82 2.72 23.17
CA ASP A 31 6.06 2.60 23.92
C ASP A 31 7.30 2.57 23.01
N ALA A 32 7.16 2.10 21.80
CA ALA A 32 8.26 1.98 20.83
C ALA A 32 8.84 3.32 20.41
N LYS A 33 8.01 4.35 20.20
CA LYS A 33 8.32 5.78 19.92
C LYS A 33 9.24 6.05 18.72
N PHE A 34 10.14 5.15 18.35
CA PHE A 34 11.10 5.33 17.28
C PHE A 34 11.02 4.22 16.26
N GLY A 35 10.70 4.58 15.01
CA GLY A 35 10.56 3.66 13.90
C GLY A 35 10.99 4.27 12.59
N MET A 36 11.12 3.45 11.55
CA MET A 36 11.39 3.85 10.17
C MET A 36 10.09 3.90 9.39
N PHE A 37 9.83 5.03 8.72
CA PHE A 37 8.74 5.12 7.76
C PHE A 37 9.32 5.21 6.35
N ILE A 38 8.89 4.31 5.48
CA ILE A 38 9.38 4.18 4.11
C ILE A 38 8.25 4.51 3.15
N HIS A 39 8.43 5.58 2.35
CA HIS A 39 7.63 5.85 1.17
C HIS A 39 8.34 5.24 -0.04
N TRP A 40 7.74 4.21 -0.60
CA TRP A 40 8.30 3.51 -1.76
C TRP A 40 7.19 3.01 -2.69
N GLY A 41 7.31 3.34 -3.96
CA GLY A 41 6.34 3.01 -5.00
C GLY A 41 6.84 3.51 -6.35
N LEU A 42 5.98 3.52 -7.36
CA LEU A 42 6.33 3.99 -8.71
C LEU A 42 6.92 5.41 -8.71
N TYR A 43 6.41 6.28 -7.83
CA TYR A 43 6.89 7.64 -7.66
C TYR A 43 8.37 7.76 -7.29
N SER A 44 8.94 6.73 -6.66
CA SER A 44 10.35 6.75 -6.29
C SER A 44 11.29 6.56 -7.47
N GLN A 45 10.82 5.97 -8.57
CA GLN A 45 11.62 5.75 -9.78
C GLN A 45 11.92 7.05 -10.53
N THR A 46 11.01 8.01 -10.46
CA THR A 46 11.19 9.30 -11.16
C THR A 46 12.19 10.21 -10.49
N ALA A 47 12.52 9.95 -9.22
CA ALA A 47 13.51 10.70 -8.44
C ALA A 47 13.33 12.24 -8.49
N GLY A 48 12.08 12.69 -8.58
CA GLY A 48 11.74 14.13 -8.64
C GLY A 48 11.82 14.75 -10.03
N ASP A 49 11.93 13.94 -11.08
CA ASP A 49 11.88 14.40 -12.47
C ASP A 49 10.71 13.74 -13.22
N TRP A 50 10.06 14.49 -14.09
CA TRP A 50 9.09 13.97 -15.04
C TRP A 50 9.36 14.49 -16.43
N LYS A 51 9.82 13.61 -17.32
CA LYS A 51 10.14 13.93 -18.72
C LYS A 51 11.10 15.13 -18.88
N GLY A 52 12.13 15.20 -18.03
CA GLY A 52 13.13 16.25 -18.05
C GLY A 52 12.72 17.54 -17.33
N HIS A 53 11.65 17.49 -16.54
CA HIS A 53 11.18 18.63 -15.75
C HIS A 53 11.17 18.26 -14.25
N PRO A 54 11.80 19.07 -13.37
CA PRO A 54 11.71 18.87 -11.95
C PRO A 54 10.26 18.90 -11.46
N THR A 55 9.85 17.88 -10.70
CA THR A 55 8.50 17.78 -10.15
C THR A 55 8.43 18.28 -8.71
N LYS A 56 7.22 18.67 -8.29
CA LYS A 56 6.92 19.02 -6.90
C LYS A 56 6.10 17.92 -6.24
N GLY A 57 6.18 17.84 -4.91
CA GLY A 57 5.29 17.02 -4.12
C GLY A 57 5.74 15.58 -3.88
N GLY A 58 6.95 15.19 -4.27
CA GLY A 58 7.49 13.85 -4.00
C GLY A 58 6.52 12.74 -4.45
N GLU A 59 6.04 11.94 -3.52
CA GLU A 59 5.09 10.85 -3.76
C GLU A 59 3.72 11.31 -4.29
N HIS A 60 3.42 12.60 -4.22
CA HIS A 60 2.19 13.20 -4.72
C HIS A 60 2.35 13.84 -6.12
N PHE A 61 3.51 13.73 -6.76
CA PHE A 61 3.79 14.48 -7.99
C PHE A 61 2.78 14.18 -9.11
N MET A 62 2.28 12.96 -9.22
CA MET A 62 1.23 12.62 -10.19
C MET A 62 0.03 13.56 -10.10
N LEU A 63 -0.41 13.89 -8.86
CA LEU A 63 -1.52 14.80 -8.61
C LEU A 63 -1.14 16.26 -8.94
N TYR A 64 0.02 16.71 -8.45
CA TYR A 64 0.44 18.10 -8.60
C TYR A 64 0.77 18.45 -10.06
N GLU A 65 1.37 17.52 -10.79
CA GLU A 65 1.66 17.67 -12.22
C GLU A 65 0.45 17.31 -13.11
N ARG A 66 -0.68 16.89 -12.50
CA ARG A 66 -1.93 16.49 -13.18
C ARG A 66 -1.71 15.43 -14.26
N ILE A 67 -0.85 14.46 -13.98
CA ILE A 67 -0.50 13.38 -14.91
C ILE A 67 -1.69 12.41 -15.00
N PRO A 68 -2.19 12.12 -16.23
CA PRO A 68 -3.23 11.12 -16.39
C PRO A 68 -2.79 9.74 -15.88
N VAL A 69 -3.68 9.01 -15.19
CA VAL A 69 -3.38 7.69 -14.62
C VAL A 69 -2.79 6.72 -15.64
N LYS A 70 -3.33 6.71 -16.88
CA LYS A 70 -2.84 5.83 -17.95
C LYS A 70 -1.40 6.13 -18.35
N GLU A 71 -0.98 7.39 -18.30
CA GLU A 71 0.37 7.81 -18.61
C GLU A 71 1.32 7.51 -17.47
N TYR A 72 0.91 7.83 -16.23
CA TYR A 72 1.67 7.54 -15.03
C TYR A 72 1.91 6.02 -14.86
N ALA A 73 0.92 5.21 -15.16
CA ALA A 73 1.00 3.75 -15.03
C ALA A 73 2.12 3.12 -15.91
N LEU A 74 2.59 3.81 -16.95
CA LEU A 74 3.70 3.32 -17.79
C LEU A 74 5.02 3.22 -17.01
N ILE A 75 5.19 3.96 -15.92
CA ILE A 75 6.37 3.86 -15.04
C ILE A 75 6.56 2.42 -14.55
N ALA A 76 5.46 1.68 -14.35
CA ALA A 76 5.52 0.30 -13.89
C ALA A 76 6.28 -0.63 -14.83
N ASN A 77 6.32 -0.34 -16.13
CA ASN A 77 7.00 -1.18 -17.12
C ASN A 77 8.52 -1.25 -16.87
N ASP A 78 9.08 -0.18 -16.29
CA ASP A 78 10.52 -0.06 -16.04
C ASP A 78 10.86 -0.19 -14.55
N PHE A 79 9.85 -0.38 -13.68
CA PHE A 79 10.04 -0.52 -12.25
C PHE A 79 10.65 -1.87 -11.90
N ASN A 80 11.98 -1.92 -11.82
CA ASN A 80 12.74 -3.13 -11.52
C ASN A 80 13.85 -2.86 -10.51
N PRO A 81 13.56 -2.70 -9.22
CA PRO A 81 14.52 -2.36 -8.18
C PRO A 81 15.37 -3.58 -7.77
N THR A 82 16.29 -4.02 -8.64
CA THR A 82 17.16 -5.21 -8.44
C THR A 82 18.06 -5.11 -7.21
N GLU A 83 18.37 -3.90 -6.75
CA GLU A 83 19.20 -3.66 -5.56
C GLU A 83 18.40 -3.72 -4.25
N PHE A 84 17.09 -3.95 -4.32
CA PHE A 84 16.25 -4.08 -3.13
C PHE A 84 16.68 -5.27 -2.27
N ASN A 85 16.89 -5.00 -0.99
CA ASN A 85 17.25 -6.02 -0.02
C ASN A 85 16.55 -5.77 1.32
N ALA A 86 15.46 -6.50 1.55
CA ALA A 86 14.67 -6.35 2.77
C ALA A 86 15.48 -6.62 4.05
N ARG A 87 16.40 -7.59 4.02
CA ARG A 87 17.26 -7.91 5.19
C ARG A 87 18.18 -6.75 5.53
N LYS A 88 18.75 -6.08 4.51
CA LYS A 88 19.59 -4.91 4.70
C LYS A 88 18.79 -3.76 5.32
N TRP A 89 17.58 -3.51 4.86
CA TRP A 89 16.71 -2.46 5.39
C TRP A 89 16.36 -2.71 6.87
N VAL A 90 15.94 -3.93 7.19
CA VAL A 90 15.61 -4.32 8.56
C VAL A 90 16.85 -4.25 9.46
N LYS A 91 18.01 -4.69 8.97
CA LYS A 91 19.27 -4.58 9.70
C LYS A 91 19.62 -3.13 10.01
N THR A 92 19.55 -2.24 9.03
CA THR A 92 19.82 -0.80 9.21
C THR A 92 18.89 -0.18 10.24
N ALA A 93 17.59 -0.47 10.17
CA ALA A 93 16.62 0.02 11.15
C ALA A 93 16.95 -0.47 12.58
N LYS A 94 17.28 -1.76 12.71
CA LYS A 94 17.64 -2.36 13.99
C LYS A 94 18.93 -1.75 14.58
N GLU A 95 19.96 -1.56 13.78
CA GLU A 95 21.24 -0.96 14.19
C GLU A 95 21.08 0.50 14.61
N ALA A 96 20.15 1.22 13.96
CA ALA A 96 19.75 2.58 14.35
C ALA A 96 18.89 2.63 15.63
N GLY A 97 18.55 1.50 16.23
CA GLY A 97 17.72 1.42 17.44
C GLY A 97 16.22 1.56 17.20
N MET A 98 15.76 1.51 15.95
CA MET A 98 14.35 1.58 15.59
C MET A 98 13.61 0.30 16.03
N LYS A 99 12.36 0.44 16.43
CA LYS A 99 11.54 -0.62 17.01
C LYS A 99 10.50 -1.19 16.05
N TYR A 100 10.19 -0.45 14.99
CA TYR A 100 9.22 -0.86 13.96
C TYR A 100 9.55 -0.23 12.62
N ILE A 101 8.96 -0.78 11.57
CA ILE A 101 9.01 -0.23 10.21
C ILE A 101 7.57 -0.09 9.73
N VAL A 102 7.28 1.06 9.13
CA VAL A 102 6.05 1.32 8.37
C VAL A 102 6.44 1.49 6.92
N ILE A 103 5.71 0.85 6.02
CA ILE A 103 5.91 0.99 4.58
C ILE A 103 4.58 1.33 3.89
N THR A 104 4.61 2.22 2.92
CA THR A 104 3.45 2.48 2.09
C THR A 104 3.19 1.29 1.18
N SER A 105 2.20 0.48 1.50
CA SER A 105 1.80 -0.66 0.66
C SER A 105 1.00 -0.24 -0.57
N LYS A 106 0.32 0.90 -0.50
CA LYS A 106 -0.41 1.56 -1.58
C LYS A 106 -0.50 3.05 -1.29
N HIS A 107 -0.24 3.90 -2.26
CA HIS A 107 -0.26 5.36 -2.10
C HIS A 107 -1.33 6.02 -2.99
N HIS A 108 -1.29 7.34 -3.16
CA HIS A 108 -2.28 8.13 -3.91
C HIS A 108 -2.36 7.78 -5.40
N ASP A 109 -1.30 7.23 -5.97
CA ASP A 109 -1.26 6.73 -7.35
C ASP A 109 -2.09 5.46 -7.57
N GLY A 110 -2.54 4.83 -6.47
CA GLY A 110 -3.33 3.62 -6.51
C GLY A 110 -2.56 2.34 -6.83
N PHE A 111 -1.22 2.42 -7.01
CA PHE A 111 -0.38 1.26 -7.27
C PHE A 111 -0.14 0.45 -5.99
N ALA A 112 -0.39 -0.86 -6.05
CA ALA A 112 -0.17 -1.74 -4.91
C ALA A 112 1.23 -2.37 -4.95
N MET A 113 2.03 -2.14 -3.90
CA MET A 113 3.36 -2.74 -3.72
C MET A 113 3.29 -4.19 -3.21
N TYR A 114 2.19 -4.87 -3.41
CA TYR A 114 1.93 -6.26 -3.06
C TYR A 114 1.02 -6.91 -4.11
N HIS A 115 0.98 -8.24 -4.15
CA HIS A 115 0.03 -8.96 -5.00
C HIS A 115 -1.40 -8.73 -4.51
N SER A 116 -2.23 -8.16 -5.37
CA SER A 116 -3.64 -7.86 -5.07
C SER A 116 -4.56 -8.74 -5.91
N ALA A 117 -5.50 -9.42 -5.26
CA ALA A 117 -6.56 -10.15 -5.95
C ALA A 117 -7.68 -9.23 -6.48
N CYS A 118 -7.72 -7.97 -6.04
CA CYS A 118 -8.77 -7.01 -6.39
C CYS A 118 -8.42 -6.11 -7.58
N SER A 119 -7.14 -6.06 -7.97
CA SER A 119 -6.66 -5.20 -9.06
C SER A 119 -5.35 -5.73 -9.61
N ASP A 120 -5.20 -5.67 -10.93
CA ASP A 120 -3.96 -5.98 -11.64
C ASP A 120 -2.95 -4.81 -11.63
N TYR A 121 -3.34 -3.65 -11.09
CA TYR A 121 -2.45 -2.50 -10.92
C TYR A 121 -1.59 -2.67 -9.66
N ASN A 122 -0.66 -3.61 -9.75
CA ASN A 122 0.21 -4.01 -8.64
C ASN A 122 1.60 -4.45 -9.13
N ILE A 123 2.54 -4.52 -8.19
CA ILE A 123 3.96 -4.79 -8.47
C ILE A 123 4.19 -6.15 -9.16
N VAL A 124 3.43 -7.19 -8.80
CA VAL A 124 3.61 -8.54 -9.36
C VAL A 124 3.11 -8.63 -10.78
N THR A 125 1.99 -7.97 -11.10
CA THR A 125 1.33 -8.08 -12.40
C THR A 125 1.87 -7.09 -13.43
N ARG A 126 2.32 -5.91 -12.98
CA ARG A 126 2.64 -4.77 -13.87
C ARG A 126 4.11 -4.46 -14.00
N THR A 127 4.98 -5.08 -13.21
CA THR A 127 6.41 -4.76 -13.25
C THR A 127 7.25 -6.00 -13.59
N PRO A 128 8.47 -5.83 -14.09
CA PRO A 128 9.43 -6.92 -14.22
C PRO A 128 10.00 -7.39 -12.88
N PHE A 129 9.74 -6.66 -11.80
CA PHE A 129 10.17 -7.01 -10.44
C PHE A 129 9.16 -7.96 -9.79
N ALA A 130 9.36 -9.27 -9.91
CA ALA A 130 8.51 -10.32 -9.33
C ALA A 130 9.36 -11.33 -8.53
#